data_20a333475a308535fe5053d798901f02
#
_entry.id   20a333475a308535fe5053d798901f02
#
_cell.length_a   1.000
_cell.length_b   1.000
_cell.length_c   1.000
_cell.angle_alpha   90.00
_cell.angle_beta   90.00
_cell.angle_gamma   90.00
#
_symmetry.space_group_name_H-M   'P 1'
#
loop_
_entity.id
_entity.type
_entity.pdbx_description
1 polymer ?
#
loop_
_entity_poly.entity_id
_entity_poly.type
_entity_poly.pdbx_seq_one_letter_code
_entity_poly.pdbx_strand_id
1 'polypeptide(L)'
;MVYGFLKQSGGHLKIYTEVGHGTTIKLYMPRTMQVEDGVANLSAMPVEGGTETILVVEDDEAVRETSVALLTDLGYRVLKAHDAQSAFAIVNSGMPIDLLFTDVVMPGPMRSTELARRAKAMLPGLAVLYTSGYTENSIVHGGRLDAGVELLSKPYTREALARKIRHVLSNARQHLIAVERIERLEQTP
;
A
#
# COMPACT_ATOMS: atom_id res chain seq x y z
N MET A 1 -6.66 -17.88 -5.18
CA MET A 1 -6.37 -17.16 -3.91
C MET A 1 -6.50 -18.06 -2.68
N VAL A 2 -7.70 -18.46 -2.27
CA VAL A 2 -7.94 -19.25 -1.04
C VAL A 2 -7.12 -20.54 -0.97
N TYR A 3 -7.00 -21.29 -2.07
CA TYR A 3 -6.22 -22.54 -2.12
C TYR A 3 -4.72 -22.32 -1.86
N GLY A 4 -4.12 -21.27 -2.44
CA GLY A 4 -2.71 -20.94 -2.23
C GLY A 4 -2.43 -20.54 -0.78
N PHE A 5 -3.30 -19.71 -0.19
CA PHE A 5 -3.21 -19.34 1.22
C PHE A 5 -3.27 -20.55 2.15
N LEU A 6 -4.23 -21.46 1.94
CA LEU A 6 -4.36 -22.67 2.76
C LEU A 6 -3.14 -23.58 2.65
N LYS A 7 -2.57 -23.75 1.46
CA LYS A 7 -1.35 -24.55 1.27
C LYS A 7 -0.15 -23.95 1.98
N GLN A 8 0.04 -22.64 1.91
CA GLN A 8 1.14 -21.95 2.62
C GLN A 8 0.97 -22.02 4.15
N SER A 9 -0.28 -22.01 4.63
CA SER A 9 -0.59 -22.14 6.06
C SER A 9 -0.62 -23.59 6.54
N GLY A 10 -0.23 -24.57 5.74
CA GLY A 10 -0.33 -25.99 6.08
C GLY A 10 -1.78 -26.49 6.18
N GLY A 11 -2.72 -25.75 5.65
CA GLY A 11 -4.14 -26.04 5.70
C GLY A 11 -4.63 -26.94 4.56
N HIS A 12 -5.89 -27.28 4.59
CA HIS A 12 -6.55 -28.17 3.66
C HIS A 12 -7.96 -27.67 3.32
N LEU A 13 -8.37 -27.86 2.02
CA LEU A 13 -9.67 -27.44 1.52
C LEU A 13 -10.45 -28.64 0.98
N LYS A 14 -11.74 -28.71 1.31
CA LYS A 14 -12.70 -29.65 0.70
C LYS A 14 -13.88 -28.89 0.13
N ILE A 15 -14.28 -29.27 -1.08
CA ILE A 15 -15.45 -28.73 -1.76
C ILE A 15 -16.47 -29.87 -1.90
N TYR A 16 -17.70 -29.59 -1.49
CA TYR A 16 -18.87 -30.47 -1.70
C TYR A 16 -19.87 -29.66 -2.53
N THR A 17 -20.24 -30.20 -3.66
CA THR A 17 -21.24 -29.57 -4.55
C THR A 17 -22.20 -30.61 -5.09
N GLU A 18 -23.48 -30.26 -5.14
CA GLU A 18 -24.55 -31.10 -5.69
C GLU A 18 -25.52 -30.18 -6.42
N VAL A 19 -25.89 -30.62 -7.63
CA VAL A 19 -26.83 -29.87 -8.49
C VAL A 19 -28.17 -29.70 -7.78
N GLY A 20 -28.64 -28.46 -7.65
CA GLY A 20 -29.87 -28.13 -6.94
C GLY A 20 -29.77 -28.02 -5.43
N HIS A 21 -28.66 -28.43 -4.82
CA HIS A 21 -28.43 -28.36 -3.37
C HIS A 21 -27.33 -27.37 -2.95
N GLY A 22 -26.65 -26.76 -3.94
CA GLY A 22 -25.65 -25.74 -3.70
C GLY A 22 -24.23 -26.27 -3.50
N THR A 23 -23.33 -25.40 -2.98
CA THR A 23 -21.93 -25.73 -2.78
C THR A 23 -21.50 -25.38 -1.36
N THR A 24 -20.85 -26.34 -0.71
CA THR A 24 -20.22 -26.15 0.63
C THR A 24 -18.71 -26.23 0.48
N ILE A 25 -18.02 -25.21 0.98
CA ILE A 25 -16.55 -25.16 1.03
C ILE A 25 -16.11 -25.23 2.48
N LYS A 26 -15.31 -26.26 2.81
CA LYS A 26 -14.73 -26.43 4.17
C LYS A 26 -13.24 -26.12 4.13
N LEU A 27 -12.81 -25.16 4.96
CA LEU A 27 -11.42 -24.79 5.14
C LEU A 27 -10.93 -25.38 6.47
N TYR A 28 -9.87 -26.17 6.40
CA TYR A 28 -9.22 -26.73 7.58
C TYR A 28 -7.89 -26.01 7.77
N MET A 29 -7.73 -25.35 8.92
CA MET A 29 -6.52 -24.65 9.30
C MET A 29 -5.83 -25.41 10.45
N PRO A 30 -4.49 -25.54 10.45
CA PRO A 30 -3.79 -26.08 11.61
C PRO A 30 -4.01 -25.14 12.80
N ARG A 31 -4.28 -25.74 13.97
CA ARG A 31 -4.38 -24.97 15.21
C ARG A 31 -2.99 -24.57 15.65
N THR A 32 -2.74 -23.28 15.82
CA THR A 32 -1.55 -22.81 16.52
C THR A 32 -1.75 -22.97 18.03
N MET A 33 -0.72 -23.48 18.72
CA MET A 33 -0.63 -23.53 20.18
C MET A 33 0.30 -22.43 20.71
N GLN A 34 0.89 -21.64 19.81
CA GLN A 34 1.65 -20.47 20.22
C GLN A 34 0.69 -19.46 20.87
N VAL A 35 1.07 -18.96 22.03
CA VAL A 35 0.44 -17.79 22.62
C VAL A 35 0.59 -16.68 21.59
N GLU A 36 -0.51 -16.01 21.27
CA GLU A 36 -0.50 -14.81 20.43
C GLU A 36 0.64 -13.93 20.95
N ASP A 37 1.68 -13.72 20.13
CA ASP A 37 2.71 -12.73 20.46
C ASP A 37 1.92 -11.46 20.72
N GLY A 38 1.90 -11.04 22.00
CA GLY A 38 1.08 -9.89 22.39
C GLY A 38 1.42 -8.77 21.44
N VAL A 39 0.46 -8.40 20.61
CA VAL A 39 0.58 -7.21 19.76
C VAL A 39 1.04 -6.16 20.74
N ALA A 40 2.34 -5.83 20.70
CA ALA A 40 2.91 -4.84 21.56
C ALA A 40 1.93 -3.69 21.49
N ASN A 41 1.39 -3.27 22.64
CA ASN A 41 0.23 -2.39 22.75
C ASN A 41 0.64 -0.97 22.29
N LEU A 42 1.04 -0.86 21.02
CA LEU A 42 1.31 0.37 20.27
C LEU A 42 0.02 1.19 20.07
N SER A 43 -1.11 0.63 20.50
CA SER A 43 -2.42 1.29 20.51
C SER A 43 -2.53 2.47 21.48
N ALA A 44 -1.53 2.69 22.33
CA ALA A 44 -1.57 3.77 23.32
C ALA A 44 -1.00 5.10 22.80
N MET A 45 -0.36 5.14 21.63
CA MET A 45 0.06 6.42 21.04
C MET A 45 -1.10 7.01 20.20
N PRO A 46 -1.37 8.32 20.35
CA PRO A 46 -2.36 8.99 19.50
C PRO A 46 -2.06 8.70 18.03
N VAL A 47 -3.09 8.33 17.28
CA VAL A 47 -2.97 8.12 15.84
C VAL A 47 -2.86 9.50 15.19
N GLU A 48 -1.64 9.92 14.89
CA GLU A 48 -1.41 11.19 14.20
C GLU A 48 -1.78 11.06 12.73
N GLY A 49 -2.74 11.85 12.30
CA GLY A 49 -3.06 12.07 10.90
C GLY A 49 -2.21 13.20 10.29
N GLY A 50 -2.70 13.80 9.22
CA GLY A 50 -1.99 14.89 8.54
C GLY A 50 -2.89 15.71 7.63
N THR A 51 -2.30 16.67 6.94
CA THR A 51 -2.98 17.57 5.98
C THR A 51 -2.44 17.40 4.56
N GLU A 52 -1.55 16.44 4.37
CA GLU A 52 -0.92 16.14 3.11
C GLU A 52 -1.94 15.64 2.08
N THR A 53 -1.60 15.77 0.81
CA THR A 53 -2.44 15.28 -0.29
C THR A 53 -1.99 13.88 -0.71
N ILE A 54 -2.89 12.92 -0.62
CA ILE A 54 -2.65 11.51 -0.96
C ILE A 54 -3.44 11.13 -2.22
N LEU A 55 -2.75 10.62 -3.23
CA LEU A 55 -3.38 10.02 -4.40
C LEU A 55 -3.54 8.51 -4.17
N VAL A 56 -4.78 8.07 -3.99
CA VAL A 56 -5.16 6.65 -3.84
C VAL A 56 -5.43 6.06 -5.22
N VAL A 57 -4.76 4.93 -5.52
CA VAL A 57 -4.93 4.21 -6.79
C VAL A 57 -5.25 2.75 -6.50
N GLU A 58 -6.47 2.34 -6.83
CA GLU A 58 -7.04 1.03 -6.52
C GLU A 58 -8.13 0.71 -7.55
N ASP A 59 -8.12 -0.45 -8.16
CA ASP A 59 -9.09 -0.85 -9.17
C ASP A 59 -10.43 -1.30 -8.57
N ASP A 60 -10.40 -1.98 -7.42
CA ASP A 60 -11.62 -2.33 -6.70
C ASP A 60 -12.24 -1.10 -6.03
N GLU A 61 -13.47 -0.76 -6.44
CA GLU A 61 -14.19 0.42 -5.96
C GLU A 61 -14.44 0.37 -4.45
N ALA A 62 -14.81 -0.79 -3.89
CA ALA A 62 -15.13 -0.92 -2.47
C ALA A 62 -13.87 -0.77 -1.61
N VAL A 63 -12.74 -1.32 -2.06
CA VAL A 63 -11.44 -1.19 -1.40
C VAL A 63 -10.94 0.25 -1.48
N ARG A 64 -11.09 0.88 -2.65
CA ARG A 64 -10.73 2.29 -2.88
C ARG A 64 -11.48 3.22 -1.95
N GLU A 65 -12.83 3.12 -1.90
CA GLU A 65 -13.66 3.98 -1.04
C GLU A 65 -13.38 3.74 0.45
N THR A 66 -13.11 2.51 0.85
CA THR A 66 -12.68 2.20 2.23
C THR A 66 -11.37 2.90 2.58
N SER A 67 -10.38 2.84 1.69
CA SER A 67 -9.09 3.50 1.88
C SER A 67 -9.24 5.02 1.93
N VAL A 68 -10.06 5.59 1.04
CA VAL A 68 -10.38 7.02 1.01
C VAL A 68 -11.03 7.47 2.32
N ALA A 69 -12.02 6.72 2.82
CA ALA A 69 -12.68 7.03 4.08
C ALA A 69 -11.70 7.06 5.26
N LEU A 70 -10.85 6.02 5.40
CA LEU A 70 -9.84 5.96 6.45
C LEU A 70 -8.84 7.12 6.41
N LEU A 71 -8.40 7.50 5.20
CA LEU A 71 -7.46 8.60 5.02
C LEU A 71 -8.09 9.97 5.30
N THR A 72 -9.35 10.15 4.88
CA THR A 72 -10.10 11.37 5.16
C THR A 72 -10.35 11.54 6.66
N ASP A 73 -10.70 10.48 7.36
CA ASP A 73 -10.85 10.44 8.83
C ASP A 73 -9.54 10.77 9.57
N LEU A 74 -8.39 10.48 8.95
CA LEU A 74 -7.08 10.86 9.45
C LEU A 74 -6.68 12.30 9.10
N GLY A 75 -7.54 13.06 8.40
CA GLY A 75 -7.35 14.47 8.07
C GLY A 75 -6.64 14.75 6.75
N TYR A 76 -6.25 13.72 6.00
CA TYR A 76 -5.59 13.88 4.71
C TYR A 76 -6.53 14.38 3.62
N ARG A 77 -5.99 15.13 2.66
CA ARG A 77 -6.69 15.43 1.40
C ARG A 77 -6.50 14.26 0.45
N VAL A 78 -7.60 13.71 -0.09
CA VAL A 78 -7.53 12.49 -0.88
C VAL A 78 -7.98 12.75 -2.32
N LEU A 79 -7.11 12.42 -3.27
CA LEU A 79 -7.41 12.26 -4.68
C LEU A 79 -7.55 10.78 -4.97
N LYS A 80 -8.42 10.40 -5.91
CA LYS A 80 -8.66 8.98 -6.21
C LYS A 80 -8.58 8.69 -7.70
N ALA A 81 -8.02 7.55 -8.03
CA ALA A 81 -7.92 6.99 -9.38
C ALA A 81 -8.22 5.48 -9.34
N HIS A 82 -8.79 4.96 -10.42
CA HIS A 82 -9.16 3.55 -10.52
C HIS A 82 -8.12 2.70 -11.25
N ASP A 83 -7.12 3.34 -11.87
CA ASP A 83 -6.01 2.69 -12.55
C ASP A 83 -4.78 3.62 -12.63
N ALA A 84 -3.67 3.06 -13.12
CA ALA A 84 -2.43 3.81 -13.24
C ALA A 84 -2.48 4.93 -14.30
N GLN A 85 -3.32 4.81 -15.34
CA GLN A 85 -3.45 5.85 -16.38
C GLN A 85 -4.20 7.07 -15.85
N SER A 86 -5.34 6.86 -15.18
CA SER A 86 -6.10 7.96 -14.55
C SER A 86 -5.29 8.62 -13.45
N ALA A 87 -4.53 7.85 -12.66
CA ALA A 87 -3.60 8.39 -11.67
C ALA A 87 -2.51 9.26 -12.33
N PHE A 88 -1.92 8.80 -13.42
CA PHE A 88 -0.90 9.57 -14.13
C PHE A 88 -1.46 10.86 -14.75
N ALA A 89 -2.71 10.86 -15.21
CA ALA A 89 -3.39 12.08 -15.65
C ALA A 89 -3.53 13.12 -14.51
N ILE A 90 -3.84 12.65 -13.28
CA ILE A 90 -3.89 13.51 -12.09
C ILE A 90 -2.50 14.07 -11.77
N VAL A 91 -1.44 13.25 -11.81
CA VAL A 91 -0.06 13.72 -11.62
C VAL A 91 0.31 14.81 -12.65
N ASN A 92 -0.07 14.61 -13.92
CA ASN A 92 0.18 15.58 -15.00
C ASN A 92 -0.62 16.88 -14.89
N SER A 93 -1.69 16.92 -14.09
CA SER A 93 -2.50 18.13 -13.91
C SER A 93 -1.80 19.23 -13.09
N GLY A 94 -0.65 18.92 -12.50
CA GLY A 94 0.10 19.86 -11.65
C GLY A 94 -0.47 20.03 -10.25
N MET A 95 -1.43 19.19 -9.85
CA MET A 95 -1.93 19.19 -8.47
C MET A 95 -0.82 18.75 -7.49
N PRO A 96 -0.68 19.41 -6.35
CA PRO A 96 0.29 18.98 -5.34
C PRO A 96 -0.11 17.62 -4.77
N ILE A 97 0.80 16.66 -4.83
CA ILE A 97 0.64 15.31 -4.30
C ILE A 97 1.87 15.00 -3.45
N ASP A 98 1.63 14.68 -2.19
CA ASP A 98 2.69 14.34 -1.22
C ASP A 98 2.96 12.83 -1.16
N LEU A 99 1.92 12.01 -1.35
CA LEU A 99 2.01 10.55 -1.31
C LEU A 99 1.18 9.91 -2.43
N LEU A 100 1.80 8.97 -3.14
CA LEU A 100 1.13 8.00 -3.99
C LEU A 100 0.89 6.71 -3.17
N PHE A 101 -0.38 6.38 -2.94
CA PHE A 101 -0.83 5.18 -2.24
C PHE A 101 -1.51 4.25 -3.25
N THR A 102 -0.83 3.17 -3.66
CA THR A 102 -1.25 2.38 -4.83
C THR A 102 -1.22 0.88 -4.58
N ASP A 103 -2.21 0.15 -5.09
CA ASP A 103 -2.08 -1.31 -5.18
C ASP A 103 -0.90 -1.66 -6.11
N VAL A 104 -0.24 -2.77 -5.78
CA VAL A 104 0.84 -3.34 -6.59
C VAL A 104 0.31 -3.93 -7.87
N VAL A 105 -0.81 -4.68 -7.78
CA VAL A 105 -1.37 -5.45 -8.88
C VAL A 105 -2.68 -4.83 -9.33
N MET A 106 -2.61 -4.07 -10.40
CA MET A 106 -3.79 -3.47 -11.03
C MET A 106 -3.85 -3.87 -12.51
N PRO A 107 -5.05 -4.03 -13.06
CA PRO A 107 -5.24 -4.26 -14.49
C PRO A 107 -4.87 -3.00 -15.28
N GLY A 108 -4.49 -3.18 -16.55
CA GLY A 108 -4.23 -2.08 -17.47
C GLY A 108 -2.85 -2.12 -18.11
N PRO A 109 -2.60 -1.21 -19.07
CA PRO A 109 -1.35 -1.18 -19.84
C PRO A 109 -0.17 -0.61 -19.05
N MET A 110 -0.43 0.19 -17.99
CA MET A 110 0.60 0.78 -17.13
C MET A 110 0.61 0.06 -15.78
N ARG A 111 1.79 -0.41 -15.36
CA ARG A 111 1.99 -1.01 -14.03
C ARG A 111 2.14 0.06 -12.95
N SER A 112 1.78 -0.27 -11.71
CA SER A 112 1.95 0.63 -10.56
C SER A 112 3.40 1.05 -10.33
N THR A 113 4.37 0.19 -10.59
CA THR A 113 5.80 0.51 -10.52
C THR A 113 6.22 1.53 -11.58
N GLU A 114 5.69 1.44 -12.80
CA GLU A 114 5.92 2.41 -13.87
C GLU A 114 5.26 3.76 -13.56
N LEU A 115 4.02 3.75 -13.03
CA LEU A 115 3.36 4.95 -12.52
C LEU A 115 4.23 5.66 -11.48
N ALA A 116 4.68 4.93 -10.46
CA ALA A 116 5.51 5.48 -9.38
C ALA A 116 6.83 6.08 -9.92
N ARG A 117 7.50 5.38 -10.84
CA ARG A 117 8.72 5.87 -11.48
C ARG A 117 8.49 7.18 -12.22
N ARG A 118 7.44 7.27 -13.05
CA ARG A 118 7.09 8.48 -13.81
C ARG A 118 6.67 9.62 -12.90
N ALA A 119 5.84 9.32 -11.88
CA ALA A 119 5.38 10.32 -10.94
C ALA A 119 6.54 10.92 -10.12
N LYS A 120 7.50 10.11 -9.65
CA LYS A 120 8.70 10.59 -8.96
C LYS A 120 9.60 11.46 -9.85
N ALA A 121 9.67 11.17 -11.15
CA ALA A 121 10.44 12.02 -12.09
C ALA A 121 9.83 13.42 -12.24
N MET A 122 8.50 13.57 -12.07
CA MET A 122 7.79 14.85 -12.15
C MET A 122 7.70 15.55 -10.79
N LEU A 123 7.62 14.77 -9.71
CA LEU A 123 7.46 15.22 -8.33
C LEU A 123 8.57 14.61 -7.47
N PRO A 124 9.78 15.20 -7.43
CA PRO A 124 10.95 14.61 -6.75
C PRO A 124 10.73 14.32 -5.26
N GLY A 125 9.85 15.09 -4.59
CA GLY A 125 9.47 14.89 -3.18
C GLY A 125 8.36 13.87 -2.95
N LEU A 126 7.82 13.24 -4.00
CA LEU A 126 6.71 12.31 -3.89
C LEU A 126 7.11 11.06 -3.12
N ALA A 127 6.42 10.82 -2.01
CA ALA A 127 6.46 9.56 -1.29
C ALA A 127 5.64 8.50 -2.02
N VAL A 128 6.03 7.22 -1.94
CA VAL A 128 5.29 6.11 -2.54
C VAL A 128 5.09 5.01 -1.53
N LEU A 129 3.84 4.61 -1.31
CA LEU A 129 3.45 3.48 -0.48
C LEU A 129 2.62 2.52 -1.31
N TYR A 130 3.11 1.30 -1.45
CA TYR A 130 2.37 0.23 -2.11
C TYR A 130 1.49 -0.52 -1.14
N THR A 131 0.37 -1.06 -1.63
CA THR A 131 -0.45 -2.02 -0.90
C THR A 131 -0.55 -3.33 -1.67
N SER A 132 -0.67 -4.45 -0.96
CA SER A 132 -0.86 -5.75 -1.59
C SER A 132 -1.66 -6.68 -0.70
N GLY A 133 -2.61 -7.42 -1.31
CA GLY A 133 -3.32 -8.53 -0.69
C GLY A 133 -2.53 -9.85 -0.73
N TYR A 134 -1.37 -9.87 -1.37
CA TYR A 134 -0.47 -11.01 -1.45
C TYR A 134 0.82 -10.73 -0.70
N THR A 135 1.31 -11.72 0.04
CA THR A 135 2.64 -11.69 0.63
C THR A 135 3.70 -11.45 -0.45
N GLU A 136 4.41 -10.36 -0.33
CA GLU A 136 5.77 -10.01 -0.81
C GLU A 136 6.22 -10.39 -2.25
N ASN A 137 5.57 -11.34 -2.94
CA ASN A 137 6.11 -11.92 -4.18
C ASN A 137 5.97 -11.06 -5.44
N SER A 138 5.17 -9.98 -5.44
CA SER A 138 4.90 -9.21 -6.67
C SER A 138 5.81 -7.99 -6.89
N ILE A 139 6.54 -7.55 -5.85
CA ILE A 139 7.56 -6.47 -5.95
C ILE A 139 8.96 -7.04 -5.64
N VAL A 140 9.06 -8.36 -5.61
CA VAL A 140 10.25 -9.06 -5.16
C VAL A 140 10.92 -9.74 -6.34
N HIS A 141 12.07 -9.24 -6.78
CA HIS A 141 13.01 -10.01 -7.58
C HIS A 141 13.86 -10.86 -6.63
N GLY A 142 13.63 -12.19 -6.63
CA GLY A 142 14.44 -13.14 -5.83
C GLY A 142 14.17 -13.17 -4.32
N GLY A 143 12.94 -12.82 -3.85
CA GLY A 143 12.57 -12.98 -2.44
C GLY A 143 12.88 -11.78 -1.53
N ARG A 144 13.27 -10.61 -2.08
CA ARG A 144 13.50 -9.37 -1.34
C ARG A 144 12.79 -8.22 -1.99
N LEU A 145 12.16 -7.34 -1.17
CA LEU A 145 11.70 -6.02 -1.61
C LEU A 145 12.89 -5.24 -2.19
N ASP A 146 12.71 -4.62 -3.35
CA ASP A 146 13.72 -3.71 -3.88
C ASP A 146 14.01 -2.61 -2.84
N ALA A 147 15.28 -2.22 -2.71
CA ALA A 147 15.70 -1.24 -1.71
C ALA A 147 14.90 0.07 -1.89
N GLY A 148 14.27 0.54 -0.81
CA GLY A 148 13.47 1.77 -0.80
C GLY A 148 12.01 1.60 -1.21
N VAL A 149 11.50 0.37 -1.40
CA VAL A 149 10.08 0.09 -1.59
C VAL A 149 9.37 0.01 -0.24
N GLU A 150 8.38 0.86 -0.04
CA GLU A 150 7.52 0.89 1.14
C GLU A 150 6.21 0.14 0.84
N LEU A 151 5.91 -0.89 1.62
CA LEU A 151 4.75 -1.75 1.43
C LEU A 151 3.89 -1.83 2.69
N LEU A 152 2.57 -1.90 2.50
CA LEU A 152 1.58 -2.18 3.54
C LEU A 152 0.69 -3.35 3.09
N SER A 153 0.72 -4.46 3.82
CA SER A 153 -0.06 -5.65 3.50
C SER A 153 -1.55 -5.46 3.84
N LYS A 154 -2.44 -5.86 2.95
CA LYS A 154 -3.89 -5.95 3.19
C LYS A 154 -4.23 -7.29 3.88
N PRO A 155 -5.16 -7.31 4.85
CA PRO A 155 -5.89 -6.18 5.40
C PRO A 155 -5.06 -5.38 6.42
N TYR A 156 -5.27 -4.07 6.49
CA TYR A 156 -4.61 -3.19 7.45
C TYR A 156 -5.62 -2.46 8.33
N THR A 157 -5.22 -2.13 9.55
CA THR A 157 -6.02 -1.30 10.45
C THR A 157 -5.76 0.18 10.19
N ARG A 158 -6.66 1.04 10.70
CA ARG A 158 -6.52 2.50 10.64
C ARG A 158 -5.19 2.97 11.25
N GLU A 159 -4.80 2.37 12.38
CA GLU A 159 -3.57 2.69 13.11
C GLU A 159 -2.32 2.26 12.33
N ALA A 160 -2.36 1.07 11.71
CA ALA A 160 -1.25 0.58 10.88
C ALA A 160 -1.04 1.48 9.66
N LEU A 161 -2.14 1.86 8.99
CA LEU A 161 -2.13 2.78 7.85
C LEU A 161 -1.53 4.13 8.25
N ALA A 162 -2.03 4.75 9.32
CA ALA A 162 -1.58 6.06 9.78
C ALA A 162 -0.08 6.06 10.12
N ARG A 163 0.39 5.10 10.92
CA ARG A 163 1.82 4.97 11.25
C ARG A 163 2.69 4.79 10.01
N LYS A 164 2.25 3.94 9.07
CA LYS A 164 3.02 3.69 7.84
C LYS A 164 3.11 4.93 6.97
N ILE A 165 2.01 5.66 6.79
CA ILE A 165 1.99 6.91 6.02
C ILE A 165 2.92 7.96 6.65
N ARG A 166 2.83 8.19 7.97
CA ARG A 166 3.71 9.16 8.65
C ARG A 166 5.18 8.79 8.50
N HIS A 167 5.52 7.50 8.62
CA HIS A 167 6.87 7.01 8.39
C HIS A 167 7.37 7.31 6.97
N VAL A 168 6.58 6.95 5.96
CA VAL A 168 6.94 7.12 4.55
C VAL A 168 7.08 8.60 4.18
N LEU A 169 6.16 9.45 4.63
CA LEU A 169 6.23 10.90 4.41
C LEU A 169 7.46 11.53 5.09
N SER A 170 7.78 11.09 6.32
CA SER A 170 8.97 11.57 7.04
C SER A 170 10.25 11.21 6.30
N ASN A 171 10.37 9.97 5.84
CA ASN A 171 11.54 9.51 5.09
C ASN A 171 11.73 10.29 3.78
N ALA A 172 10.63 10.52 3.03
CA ALA A 172 10.68 11.30 1.79
C ALA A 172 11.14 12.74 2.02
N ARG A 173 10.64 13.40 3.08
CA ARG A 173 11.09 14.75 3.45
C ARG A 173 12.57 14.80 3.82
N GLN A 174 13.04 13.84 4.61
CA GLN A 174 14.47 13.78 5.00
C GLN A 174 15.37 13.58 3.77
N HIS A 175 14.94 12.72 2.84
CA HIS A 175 15.69 12.48 1.61
C HIS A 175 15.77 13.74 0.74
N LEU A 176 14.65 14.46 0.57
CA LEU A 176 14.61 15.70 -0.21
C LEU A 176 15.54 16.77 0.38
N ILE A 177 15.50 16.98 1.71
CA ILE A 177 16.38 17.92 2.40
C ILE A 177 17.87 17.55 2.22
N ALA A 178 18.19 16.25 2.26
CA ALA A 178 19.56 15.78 2.08
C ALA A 178 20.07 16.05 0.64
N VAL A 179 19.24 15.83 -0.37
CA VAL A 179 19.57 16.11 -1.78
C VAL A 179 19.79 17.61 -1.99
N GLU A 180 18.86 18.46 -1.56
CA GLU A 180 18.98 19.92 -1.67
C GLU A 180 20.23 20.47 -0.96
N ARG A 181 20.62 19.85 0.15
CA ARG A 181 21.84 20.24 0.87
C ARG A 181 23.11 19.91 0.09
N ILE A 182 23.16 18.76 -0.57
CA ILE A 182 24.29 18.35 -1.41
C ILE A 182 24.41 19.28 -2.61
N GLU A 183 23.32 19.55 -3.32
CA GLU A 183 23.29 20.44 -4.48
C GLU A 183 23.76 21.87 -4.13
N ARG A 184 23.40 22.40 -2.97
CA ARG A 184 23.89 23.71 -2.49
C ARG A 184 25.39 23.71 -2.20
N LEU A 185 25.95 22.61 -1.68
CA LEU A 185 27.38 22.49 -1.41
C LEU A 185 28.21 22.42 -2.70
N GLU A 186 27.66 21.77 -3.75
CA GLU A 186 28.32 21.69 -5.06
C GLU A 186 28.26 23.00 -5.87
N GLN A 187 27.33 23.90 -5.55
CA GLN A 187 27.17 25.21 -6.21
C GLN A 187 27.93 26.34 -5.51
N THR A 188 28.61 26.05 -4.41
CA THR A 188 29.42 27.06 -3.70
C THR A 188 30.87 26.95 -4.17
N PRO A 189 31.41 27.94 -4.91
CA PRO A 189 32.76 27.92 -5.48
C PRO A 189 33.85 27.92 -4.43
#